data_219c436bc219718f58899fef7e9d9cb4
#
_entry.id   219c436bc219718f58899fef7e9d9cb4
#
_cell.length_a   1.000
_cell.length_b   1.000
_cell.length_c   1.000
_cell.angle_alpha   90.00
_cell.angle_beta   90.00
_cell.angle_gamma   90.00
#
_symmetry.space_group_name_H-M   'P 1'
#
loop_
_entity.id
_entity.type
_entity.pdbx_description
1 polymer ?
#
loop_
_entity_poly.entity_id
_entity_poly.type
_entity_poly.pdbx_seq_one_letter_code
_entity_poly.pdbx_strand_id
1 'polypeptide(L)'
;MKLFESHYKNNYEELITYYPVFYREVYEMTEILKAQGRLADNLQNSIEQVFSNQFIDSADESVISSYEKIMGIIPDSLKPIEERRRLVKARLIGSGKISASVISDMIKAYTGGEAKCSLEPFDSEGNNCLYINAERGNSPQIYLQEVKNLLSEKIPAHIEYELSFGIDAPIYLSCEVESYNTDLPLCGRYSCGQIPFSGGV
;
A
#
# COMPACT_ATOMS: atom_id res chain seq x y z
N MET A 1 -12.88 -4.57 -14.95
CA MET A 1 -13.48 -5.76 -15.60
C MET A 1 -14.74 -5.27 -16.30
N LYS A 2 -14.89 -5.50 -17.59
CA LYS A 2 -16.11 -5.13 -18.30
C LYS A 2 -17.12 -6.27 -18.17
N LEU A 3 -18.32 -5.96 -17.69
CA LEU A 3 -19.43 -6.93 -17.57
C LEU A 3 -20.13 -7.18 -18.90
N PHE A 4 -20.09 -6.16 -19.76
CA PHE A 4 -20.79 -6.19 -21.05
C PHE A 4 -19.76 -6.09 -22.18
N GLU A 5 -19.71 -7.12 -23.00
CA GLU A 5 -18.97 -7.11 -24.26
C GLU A 5 -19.94 -6.82 -25.39
N SER A 6 -19.86 -5.65 -26.01
CA SER A 6 -20.61 -5.28 -27.18
C SER A 6 -19.68 -5.16 -28.39
N HIS A 7 -20.14 -5.64 -29.56
CA HIS A 7 -19.47 -5.44 -30.85
C HIS A 7 -19.68 -4.01 -31.40
N TYR A 8 -20.56 -3.24 -30.74
CA TYR A 8 -20.91 -1.89 -31.12
C TYR A 8 -20.22 -0.88 -30.20
N LYS A 9 -19.97 0.33 -30.70
CA LYS A 9 -19.30 1.39 -29.91
C LYS A 9 -20.18 1.94 -28.78
N ASN A 10 -21.50 1.93 -29.00
CA ASN A 10 -22.50 2.40 -28.05
C ASN A 10 -23.83 1.67 -28.26
N ASN A 11 -24.72 1.76 -27.29
CA ASN A 11 -26.01 1.10 -27.32
C ASN A 11 -26.93 1.65 -28.44
N TYR A 12 -26.73 2.86 -28.92
CA TYR A 12 -27.47 3.38 -30.07
C TYR A 12 -27.16 2.61 -31.34
N GLU A 13 -25.87 2.33 -31.61
CA GLU A 13 -25.46 1.54 -32.78
C GLU A 13 -26.06 0.12 -32.78
N GLU A 14 -26.19 -0.45 -31.59
CA GLU A 14 -26.84 -1.74 -31.41
C GLU A 14 -28.35 -1.64 -31.61
N LEU A 15 -29.02 -0.68 -30.94
CA LEU A 15 -30.48 -0.50 -31.03
C LEU A 15 -30.96 -0.28 -32.46
N ILE A 16 -30.24 0.52 -33.25
CA ILE A 16 -30.61 0.81 -34.61
C ILE A 16 -30.63 -0.47 -35.50
N THR A 17 -29.87 -1.49 -35.17
CA THR A 17 -29.81 -2.74 -35.91
C THR A 17 -31.10 -3.56 -35.77
N TYR A 18 -31.82 -3.42 -34.65
CA TYR A 18 -33.05 -4.12 -34.37
C TYR A 18 -34.25 -3.56 -35.11
N TYR A 19 -34.13 -2.34 -35.67
CA TYR A 19 -35.20 -1.68 -36.40
C TYR A 19 -35.08 -1.91 -37.92
N PRO A 20 -36.20 -2.05 -38.62
CA PRO A 20 -36.24 -2.16 -40.10
C PRO A 20 -35.52 -0.98 -40.77
N VAL A 21 -34.90 -1.23 -41.92
CA VAL A 21 -34.05 -0.27 -42.61
C VAL A 21 -34.75 1.06 -42.91
N PHE A 22 -36.05 1.02 -43.24
CA PHE A 22 -36.82 2.24 -43.55
C PHE A 22 -37.02 3.19 -42.35
N TYR A 23 -36.88 2.71 -41.08
CA TYR A 23 -36.91 3.58 -39.92
C TYR A 23 -35.57 4.21 -39.61
N ARG A 24 -34.47 3.68 -40.11
CA ARG A 24 -33.12 4.14 -39.81
C ARG A 24 -32.81 5.53 -40.41
N GLU A 25 -33.55 5.90 -41.47
CA GLU A 25 -33.39 7.19 -42.14
C GLU A 25 -34.39 8.26 -41.64
N VAL A 26 -35.34 7.86 -40.79
CA VAL A 26 -36.34 8.80 -40.24
C VAL A 26 -35.70 9.56 -39.09
N TYR A 27 -35.65 10.90 -39.20
CA TYR A 27 -34.99 11.78 -38.23
C TYR A 27 -35.54 11.61 -36.82
N GLU A 28 -36.86 11.60 -36.64
CA GLU A 28 -37.52 11.46 -35.34
C GLU A 28 -37.14 10.14 -34.66
N MET A 29 -37.12 9.05 -35.43
CA MET A 29 -36.73 7.72 -34.92
C MET A 29 -35.25 7.69 -34.50
N THR A 30 -34.38 8.27 -35.31
CA THR A 30 -32.97 8.34 -34.96
C THR A 30 -32.71 9.15 -33.69
N GLU A 31 -33.40 10.24 -33.46
CA GLU A 31 -33.26 11.04 -32.22
C GLU A 31 -33.83 10.31 -31.01
N ILE A 32 -34.94 9.59 -31.15
CA ILE A 32 -35.47 8.74 -30.07
C ILE A 32 -34.46 7.63 -29.72
N LEU A 33 -33.93 6.93 -30.72
CA LEU A 33 -32.99 5.84 -30.53
C LEU A 33 -31.66 6.33 -29.91
N LYS A 34 -31.18 7.53 -30.30
CA LYS A 34 -30.01 8.15 -29.67
C LYS A 34 -30.28 8.49 -28.20
N ALA A 35 -31.47 8.97 -27.87
CA ALA A 35 -31.83 9.23 -26.47
C ALA A 35 -31.90 7.94 -25.65
N GLN A 36 -32.52 6.90 -26.17
CA GLN A 36 -32.59 5.58 -25.55
C GLN A 36 -31.20 4.94 -25.42
N GLY A 37 -30.37 5.02 -26.47
CA GLY A 37 -28.98 4.55 -26.43
C GLY A 37 -28.18 5.22 -25.31
N ARG A 38 -28.27 6.55 -25.16
CA ARG A 38 -27.60 7.28 -24.05
C ARG A 38 -28.09 6.85 -22.67
N LEU A 39 -29.38 6.57 -22.52
CA LEU A 39 -29.93 6.04 -21.27
C LEU A 39 -29.39 4.64 -20.96
N ALA A 40 -29.34 3.79 -21.99
CA ALA A 40 -28.78 2.43 -21.85
C ALA A 40 -27.28 2.46 -21.53
N ASP A 41 -26.50 3.34 -22.17
CA ASP A 41 -25.07 3.55 -21.87
C ASP A 41 -24.87 4.00 -20.41
N ASN A 42 -25.67 4.93 -19.94
CA ASN A 42 -25.61 5.41 -18.55
C ASN A 42 -25.98 4.30 -17.56
N LEU A 43 -27.00 3.52 -17.85
CA LEU A 43 -27.41 2.38 -17.02
C LEU A 43 -26.30 1.33 -16.96
N GLN A 44 -25.71 1.00 -18.09
CA GLN A 44 -24.62 0.06 -18.18
C GLN A 44 -23.41 0.51 -17.36
N ASN A 45 -23.00 1.77 -17.50
CA ASN A 45 -21.91 2.35 -16.71
C ASN A 45 -22.21 2.30 -15.22
N SER A 46 -23.45 2.60 -14.81
CA SER A 46 -23.87 2.54 -13.42
C SER A 46 -23.81 1.11 -12.86
N ILE A 47 -24.22 0.11 -13.64
CA ILE A 47 -24.13 -1.30 -13.27
C ILE A 47 -22.64 -1.71 -13.12
N GLU A 48 -21.79 -1.34 -14.06
CA GLU A 48 -20.36 -1.64 -14.01
C GLU A 48 -19.70 -0.99 -12.79
N GLN A 49 -20.10 0.24 -12.45
CA GLN A 49 -19.62 0.92 -11.24
C GLN A 49 -20.05 0.20 -9.96
N VAL A 50 -21.33 -0.17 -9.85
CA VAL A 50 -21.83 -0.93 -8.70
C VAL A 50 -21.12 -2.27 -8.57
N PHE A 51 -20.87 -2.95 -9.69
CA PHE A 51 -20.12 -4.20 -9.69
C PHE A 51 -18.67 -4.01 -9.26
N SER A 52 -17.99 -3.00 -9.79
CA SER A 52 -16.61 -2.67 -9.40
C SER A 52 -16.50 -2.35 -7.91
N ASN A 53 -17.52 -1.73 -7.34
CA ASN A 53 -17.61 -1.37 -5.93
C ASN A 53 -17.78 -2.56 -4.97
N GLN A 54 -18.06 -3.76 -5.50
CA GLN A 54 -18.06 -4.99 -4.70
C GLN A 54 -16.65 -5.43 -4.31
N PHE A 55 -15.64 -4.99 -5.04
CA PHE A 55 -14.25 -5.38 -4.82
C PHE A 55 -13.45 -4.20 -4.30
N ILE A 56 -12.79 -4.36 -3.16
CA ILE A 56 -12.01 -3.29 -2.50
C ILE A 56 -10.93 -2.73 -3.44
N ASP A 57 -10.30 -3.59 -4.24
CA ASP A 57 -9.23 -3.18 -5.15
C ASP A 57 -9.70 -2.22 -6.28
N SER A 58 -10.99 -2.22 -6.62
CA SER A 58 -11.60 -1.36 -7.65
C SER A 58 -12.67 -0.41 -7.11
N ALA A 59 -12.97 -0.45 -5.82
CA ALA A 59 -14.01 0.36 -5.21
C ALA A 59 -13.69 1.85 -5.24
N ASP A 60 -14.73 2.66 -5.39
CA ASP A 60 -14.64 4.12 -5.36
C ASP A 60 -14.31 4.64 -3.95
N GLU A 61 -13.84 5.87 -3.89
CA GLU A 61 -13.49 6.54 -2.62
C GLU A 61 -14.66 6.59 -1.62
N SER A 62 -15.88 6.79 -2.10
CA SER A 62 -17.09 6.83 -1.27
C SER A 62 -17.36 5.49 -0.57
N VAL A 63 -17.11 4.39 -1.27
CA VAL A 63 -17.27 3.03 -0.75
C VAL A 63 -16.16 2.71 0.25
N ILE A 64 -14.91 3.05 -0.06
CA ILE A 64 -13.78 2.89 0.87
C ILE A 64 -14.04 3.68 2.15
N SER A 65 -14.50 4.94 2.06
CA SER A 65 -14.86 5.75 3.24
C SER A 65 -15.97 5.11 4.08
N SER A 66 -16.90 4.41 3.43
CA SER A 66 -17.95 3.66 4.14
C SER A 66 -17.39 2.45 4.87
N TYR A 67 -16.46 1.70 4.26
CA TYR A 67 -15.76 0.61 4.94
C TYR A 67 -14.93 1.11 6.12
N GLU A 68 -14.19 2.21 5.95
CA GLU A 68 -13.42 2.82 7.04
C GLU A 68 -14.31 3.17 8.24
N LYS A 69 -15.48 3.76 8.01
CA LYS A 69 -16.45 4.07 9.07
C LYS A 69 -16.95 2.82 9.79
N ILE A 70 -17.29 1.76 9.03
CA ILE A 70 -17.76 0.49 9.61
C ILE A 70 -16.67 -0.16 10.47
N MET A 71 -15.40 -0.05 10.05
CA MET A 71 -14.26 -0.64 10.74
C MET A 71 -13.68 0.25 11.85
N GLY A 72 -14.23 1.45 12.07
CA GLY A 72 -13.72 2.39 13.05
C GLY A 72 -12.36 2.99 12.68
N ILE A 73 -12.00 2.99 11.39
CA ILE A 73 -10.80 3.64 10.88
C ILE A 73 -11.11 5.12 10.71
N ILE A 74 -10.26 5.99 11.25
CA ILE A 74 -10.40 7.43 11.03
C ILE A 74 -9.96 7.73 9.59
N PRO A 75 -10.88 8.23 8.72
CA PRO A 75 -10.53 8.54 7.35
C PRO A 75 -9.48 9.64 7.29
N ASP A 76 -8.39 9.40 6.61
CA ASP A 76 -7.38 10.40 6.32
C ASP A 76 -7.43 10.72 4.82
N SER A 77 -8.03 11.88 4.50
CA SER A 77 -8.18 12.34 3.12
C SER A 77 -6.87 12.75 2.45
N LEU A 78 -5.79 12.90 3.24
CA LEU A 78 -4.46 13.21 2.71
C LEU A 78 -3.76 11.97 2.15
N LYS A 79 -4.22 10.77 2.53
CA LYS A 79 -3.64 9.52 2.03
C LYS A 79 -4.16 9.16 0.65
N PRO A 80 -3.29 8.64 -0.23
CA PRO A 80 -3.71 8.09 -1.52
C PRO A 80 -4.76 6.99 -1.34
N ILE A 81 -5.72 6.93 -2.27
CA ILE A 81 -6.79 5.94 -2.22
C ILE A 81 -6.28 4.49 -2.18
N GLU A 82 -5.15 4.22 -2.83
CA GLU A 82 -4.51 2.90 -2.85
C GLU A 82 -4.06 2.45 -1.45
N GLU A 83 -3.54 3.35 -0.64
CA GLU A 83 -3.13 3.05 0.73
C GLU A 83 -4.35 2.81 1.63
N ARG A 84 -5.40 3.59 1.46
CA ARG A 84 -6.66 3.40 2.16
C ARG A 84 -7.30 2.05 1.83
N ARG A 85 -7.27 1.63 0.54
CA ARG A 85 -7.72 0.30 0.10
C ARG A 85 -6.91 -0.82 0.77
N ARG A 86 -5.57 -0.68 0.83
CA ARG A 86 -4.69 -1.67 1.47
C ARG A 86 -5.00 -1.82 2.96
N LEU A 87 -5.21 -0.71 3.66
CA LEU A 87 -5.56 -0.72 5.08
C LEU A 87 -6.89 -1.44 5.33
N VAL A 88 -7.93 -1.09 4.55
CA VAL A 88 -9.24 -1.76 4.63
C VAL A 88 -9.10 -3.25 4.33
N LYS A 89 -8.35 -3.62 3.29
CA LYS A 89 -8.10 -5.02 2.91
C LYS A 89 -7.38 -5.81 4.01
N ALA A 90 -6.31 -5.24 4.58
CA ALA A 90 -5.58 -5.86 5.68
C ALA A 90 -6.48 -6.09 6.89
N ARG A 91 -7.36 -5.14 7.22
CA ARG A 91 -8.27 -5.24 8.34
C ARG A 91 -9.37 -6.28 8.12
N LEU A 92 -9.84 -6.45 6.88
CA LEU A 92 -10.78 -7.51 6.52
C LEU A 92 -10.17 -8.91 6.61
N ILE A 93 -8.96 -9.09 6.12
CA ILE A 93 -8.21 -10.36 6.24
C ILE A 93 -8.05 -10.73 7.71
N GLY A 94 -7.71 -9.77 8.57
CA GLY A 94 -7.55 -9.97 10.00
C GLY A 94 -8.85 -10.14 10.80
N SER A 95 -10.02 -10.21 10.19
CA SER A 95 -11.31 -10.31 10.91
C SER A 95 -11.65 -11.71 11.45
N GLY A 96 -10.91 -12.75 11.05
CA GLY A 96 -11.14 -14.14 11.44
C GLY A 96 -10.29 -14.62 12.62
N LYS A 97 -10.13 -15.95 12.72
CA LYS A 97 -9.21 -16.57 13.69
C LYS A 97 -7.78 -16.18 13.38
N ILE A 98 -7.03 -15.85 14.42
CA ILE A 98 -5.64 -15.45 14.29
C ILE A 98 -4.75 -16.67 14.16
N SER A 99 -3.98 -16.72 13.06
CA SER A 99 -2.89 -17.66 12.85
C SER A 99 -1.70 -16.90 12.25
N ALA A 100 -0.52 -17.47 12.33
CA ALA A 100 0.69 -16.87 11.74
C ALA A 100 0.51 -16.58 10.24
N SER A 101 -0.19 -17.44 9.51
CA SER A 101 -0.52 -17.22 8.10
C SER A 101 -1.43 -16.00 7.89
N VAL A 102 -2.47 -15.83 8.73
CA VAL A 102 -3.37 -14.67 8.63
C VAL A 102 -2.63 -13.37 8.93
N ILE A 103 -1.74 -13.37 9.90
CA ILE A 103 -0.90 -12.19 10.21
C ILE A 103 0.03 -11.88 9.02
N SER A 104 0.66 -12.90 8.45
CA SER A 104 1.48 -12.74 7.25
C SER A 104 0.68 -12.17 6.08
N ASP A 105 -0.50 -12.71 5.79
CA ASP A 105 -1.37 -12.25 4.70
C ASP A 105 -1.87 -10.81 4.93
N MET A 106 -2.17 -10.46 6.18
CA MET A 106 -2.59 -9.11 6.56
C MET A 106 -1.47 -8.09 6.32
N ILE A 107 -0.25 -8.42 6.75
CA ILE A 107 0.91 -7.56 6.55
C ILE A 107 1.25 -7.45 5.07
N LYS A 108 1.22 -8.56 4.33
CA LYS A 108 1.42 -8.60 2.88
C LYS A 108 0.38 -7.75 2.14
N ALA A 109 -0.89 -7.81 2.54
CA ALA A 109 -1.93 -6.98 1.94
C ALA A 109 -1.70 -5.49 2.17
N TYR A 110 -1.12 -5.12 3.31
CA TYR A 110 -0.83 -3.73 3.66
C TYR A 110 0.46 -3.22 3.01
N THR A 111 1.56 -3.98 3.13
CA THR A 111 2.89 -3.57 2.64
C THR A 111 3.09 -3.81 1.15
N GLY A 112 2.34 -4.76 0.58
CA GLY A 112 2.53 -5.24 -0.79
C GLY A 112 3.79 -6.09 -0.98
N GLY A 113 4.54 -6.39 0.10
CA GLY A 113 5.73 -7.24 0.13
C GLY A 113 5.48 -8.60 0.76
N GLU A 114 6.49 -9.44 0.78
CA GLU A 114 6.41 -10.72 1.49
C GLU A 114 6.55 -10.50 3.00
N ALA A 115 5.83 -11.30 3.78
CA ALA A 115 5.95 -11.31 5.23
C ALA A 115 6.07 -12.74 5.73
N LYS A 116 6.99 -12.96 6.65
CA LYS A 116 7.20 -14.25 7.30
C LYS A 116 7.00 -14.10 8.79
N CYS A 117 6.18 -14.98 9.36
CA CYS A 117 5.91 -15.01 10.79
C CYS A 117 6.40 -16.33 11.36
N SER A 118 7.24 -16.26 12.39
CA SER A 118 7.68 -17.41 13.18
C SER A 118 7.36 -17.19 14.64
N LEU A 119 6.88 -18.23 15.31
CA LEU A 119 6.65 -18.22 16.75
C LEU A 119 7.81 -19.00 17.39
N GLU A 120 8.64 -18.31 18.15
CA GLU A 120 9.79 -18.89 18.81
C GLU A 120 9.71 -18.69 20.33
N PRO A 121 10.25 -19.60 21.12
CA PRO A 121 10.34 -19.40 22.57
C PRO A 121 11.31 -18.23 22.84
N PHE A 122 10.79 -17.22 23.54
CA PHE A 122 11.58 -16.03 23.92
C PHE A 122 12.39 -16.27 25.19
N ASP A 123 11.86 -17.06 26.14
CA ASP A 123 12.47 -17.28 27.43
C ASP A 123 12.34 -18.73 27.89
N SER A 124 13.26 -19.16 28.78
CA SER A 124 13.22 -20.47 29.46
C SER A 124 11.97 -20.68 30.34
N GLU A 125 11.20 -19.61 30.61
CA GLU A 125 9.94 -19.65 31.36
C GLU A 125 8.71 -20.01 30.49
N GLY A 126 8.89 -20.22 29.19
CA GLY A 126 7.81 -20.65 28.28
C GLY A 126 7.05 -19.50 27.61
N ASN A 127 7.53 -18.25 27.73
CA ASN A 127 6.99 -17.15 26.97
C ASN A 127 7.37 -17.29 25.50
N ASN A 128 6.40 -17.08 24.62
CA ASN A 128 6.62 -17.15 23.17
C ASN A 128 6.63 -15.72 22.60
N CYS A 129 7.58 -15.44 21.71
CA CYS A 129 7.61 -14.22 20.92
C CYS A 129 7.30 -14.52 19.46
N LEU A 130 6.46 -13.69 18.86
CA LEU A 130 6.11 -13.74 17.46
C LEU A 130 7.06 -12.83 16.67
N TYR A 131 7.98 -13.44 15.93
CA TYR A 131 8.89 -12.72 15.04
C TYR A 131 8.22 -12.51 13.68
N ILE A 132 8.12 -11.26 13.29
CA ILE A 132 7.48 -10.85 12.05
C ILE A 132 8.52 -10.15 11.19
N ASN A 133 8.96 -10.80 10.13
CA ASN A 133 9.87 -10.22 9.14
C ASN A 133 9.07 -9.83 7.90
N ALA A 134 8.95 -8.55 7.64
CA ALA A 134 8.25 -8.03 6.48
C ALA A 134 9.23 -7.36 5.51
N GLU A 135 9.06 -7.62 4.23
CA GLU A 135 9.80 -6.94 3.18
C GLU A 135 8.97 -5.77 2.65
N ARG A 136 9.66 -4.71 2.24
CA ARG A 136 9.00 -3.58 1.60
C ARG A 136 8.63 -4.00 0.17
N GLY A 137 7.33 -4.05 -0.11
CA GLY A 137 6.83 -4.20 -1.46
C GLY A 137 6.79 -2.88 -2.24
N ASN A 138 5.96 -2.83 -3.27
CA ASN A 138 5.80 -1.64 -4.14
C ASN A 138 5.05 -0.47 -3.46
N SER A 139 4.88 -0.48 -2.15
CA SER A 139 4.24 0.63 -1.43
C SER A 139 5.16 1.83 -1.36
N PRO A 140 4.73 3.02 -1.80
CA PRO A 140 5.53 4.23 -1.74
C PRO A 140 5.84 4.65 -0.29
N GLN A 141 4.90 4.42 0.62
CA GLN A 141 5.05 4.70 2.05
C GLN A 141 4.47 3.57 2.88
N ILE A 142 5.14 3.25 3.98
CA ILE A 142 4.66 2.30 5.00
C ILE A 142 4.46 3.08 6.29
N TYR A 143 3.22 3.15 6.77
CA TYR A 143 2.91 3.78 8.05
C TYR A 143 3.07 2.75 9.17
N LEU A 144 4.26 2.69 9.76
CA LEU A 144 4.60 1.72 10.83
C LEU A 144 3.62 1.76 12.00
N GLN A 145 3.10 2.94 12.32
CA GLN A 145 2.12 3.08 13.41
C GLN A 145 0.81 2.37 13.12
N GLU A 146 0.36 2.38 11.88
CA GLU A 146 -0.86 1.66 11.48
C GLU A 146 -0.67 0.15 11.52
N VAL A 147 0.50 -0.35 11.06
CA VAL A 147 0.84 -1.77 11.17
C VAL A 147 0.90 -2.19 12.64
N LYS A 148 1.52 -1.41 13.52
CA LYS A 148 1.54 -1.67 14.95
C LYS A 148 0.14 -1.68 15.56
N ASN A 149 -0.72 -0.73 15.20
CA ASN A 149 -2.08 -0.67 15.67
C ASN A 149 -2.89 -1.90 15.21
N LEU A 150 -2.74 -2.32 13.95
CA LEU A 150 -3.36 -3.54 13.42
C LEU A 150 -2.91 -4.79 14.19
N LEU A 151 -1.61 -4.92 14.46
CA LEU A 151 -1.05 -6.05 15.19
C LEU A 151 -1.50 -6.05 16.66
N SER A 152 -1.42 -4.92 17.35
CA SER A 152 -1.80 -4.80 18.76
C SER A 152 -3.30 -5.07 19.01
N GLU A 153 -4.15 -4.80 18.01
CA GLU A 153 -5.59 -5.11 18.08
C GLU A 153 -5.85 -6.61 17.92
N LYS A 154 -4.97 -7.34 17.23
CA LYS A 154 -5.19 -8.72 16.82
C LYS A 154 -4.38 -9.73 17.61
N ILE A 155 -3.14 -9.42 17.95
CA ILE A 155 -2.28 -10.34 18.70
C ILE A 155 -2.77 -10.40 20.16
N PRO A 156 -2.97 -11.60 20.71
CA PRO A 156 -3.33 -11.76 22.12
C PRO A 156 -2.29 -11.12 23.05
N ALA A 157 -2.74 -10.49 24.12
CA ALA A 157 -1.90 -9.71 25.04
C ALA A 157 -0.76 -10.52 25.73
N HIS A 158 -0.86 -11.85 25.72
CA HIS A 158 0.16 -12.74 26.31
C HIS A 158 1.27 -13.14 25.35
N ILE A 159 1.18 -12.70 24.06
CA ILE A 159 2.19 -12.97 23.05
C ILE A 159 2.90 -11.67 22.76
N GLU A 160 4.18 -11.63 23.05
CA GLU A 160 5.04 -10.54 22.61
C GLU A 160 5.34 -10.67 21.13
N TYR A 161 5.53 -9.56 20.44
CA TYR A 161 5.90 -9.58 19.02
C TYR A 161 7.02 -8.61 18.71
N GLU A 162 7.90 -9.04 17.82
CA GLU A 162 8.96 -8.22 17.25
C GLU A 162 8.72 -8.06 15.75
N LEU A 163 8.66 -6.80 15.30
CA LEU A 163 8.39 -6.45 13.91
C LEU A 163 9.65 -5.87 13.29
N SER A 164 10.21 -6.56 12.31
CA SER A 164 11.34 -6.11 11.51
C SER A 164 10.94 -5.88 10.06
N PHE A 165 11.46 -4.80 9.48
CA PHE A 165 11.29 -4.49 8.07
C PHE A 165 12.62 -4.56 7.34
N GLY A 166 12.72 -5.44 6.35
CA GLY A 166 13.80 -5.45 5.38
C GLY A 166 13.62 -4.30 4.38
N ILE A 167 14.62 -3.44 4.28
CA ILE A 167 14.67 -2.38 3.28
C ILE A 167 15.91 -2.63 2.43
N ASP A 168 15.73 -2.96 1.16
CA ASP A 168 16.81 -2.99 0.18
C ASP A 168 17.19 -1.56 -0.21
N ALA A 169 18.03 -0.94 0.61
CA ALA A 169 18.60 0.36 0.31
C ALA A 169 20.12 0.26 0.33
N PRO A 170 20.84 0.75 -0.70
CA PRO A 170 22.28 0.82 -0.64
C PRO A 170 22.66 1.83 0.46
N ILE A 171 23.36 1.35 1.48
CA ILE A 171 23.93 2.21 2.52
C ILE A 171 25.29 2.67 2.02
N TYR A 172 25.39 3.93 1.67
CA TYR A 172 26.69 4.56 1.36
C TYR A 172 27.31 5.02 2.66
N LEU A 173 28.34 4.31 3.12
CA LEU A 173 29.20 4.76 4.21
C LEU A 173 30.34 5.57 3.59
N SER A 174 30.31 6.89 3.73
CA SER A 174 31.46 7.74 3.46
C SER A 174 32.29 7.82 4.75
N CYS A 175 33.43 7.16 4.76
CA CYS A 175 34.43 7.35 5.78
C CYS A 175 35.44 8.39 5.28
N GLU A 176 35.41 9.56 5.87
CA GLU A 176 36.51 10.51 5.73
C GLU A 176 37.60 10.07 6.70
N VAL A 177 38.69 9.52 6.17
CA VAL A 177 39.86 9.20 6.99
C VAL A 177 40.72 10.43 7.07
N GLU A 178 40.60 11.16 8.17
CA GLU A 178 41.59 12.15 8.49
C GLU A 178 42.86 11.44 8.95
N SER A 179 43.88 11.45 8.11
CA SER A 179 45.20 10.97 8.50
C SER A 179 45.86 12.05 9.34
N TYR A 180 45.91 11.86 10.64
CA TYR A 180 46.73 12.69 11.50
C TYR A 180 48.18 12.24 11.40
N ASN A 181 49.03 13.06 10.75
CA ASN A 181 50.47 12.95 10.89
C ASN A 181 50.85 13.42 12.27
N THR A 182 51.02 12.48 13.18
CA THR A 182 51.64 12.79 14.49
C THR A 182 53.16 12.82 14.32
N ASP A 183 53.69 13.93 13.85
CA ASP A 183 55.09 14.21 13.98
C ASP A 183 55.36 14.49 15.46
N LEU A 184 55.70 13.44 16.21
CA LEU A 184 56.11 13.58 17.56
C LEU A 184 57.47 14.36 17.59
N PRO A 185 57.57 15.44 18.34
CA PRO A 185 58.79 16.20 18.44
C PRO A 185 59.88 15.34 19.11
N LEU A 186 60.89 14.99 18.34
CA LEU A 186 62.04 14.27 18.86
C LEU A 186 62.88 15.19 19.75
N CYS A 187 63.19 14.72 20.96
CA CYS A 187 64.03 15.42 21.88
C CYS A 187 65.36 15.86 21.22
N GLY A 188 65.67 17.15 21.25
CA GLY A 188 66.89 17.71 20.65
C GLY A 188 66.72 18.34 19.26
N ARG A 189 65.51 18.24 18.65
CA ARG A 189 65.26 18.81 17.33
C ARG A 189 64.69 20.25 17.35
N TYR A 190 64.20 20.69 18.49
CA TYR A 190 63.62 22.01 18.70
C TYR A 190 64.34 22.76 19.79
N SER A 191 64.61 24.06 19.56
CA SER A 191 65.19 24.96 20.59
C SER A 191 64.13 25.33 21.61
N CYS A 192 64.58 25.64 22.88
CA CYS A 192 63.67 26.04 23.93
C CYS A 192 62.90 27.30 23.56
N GLY A 193 61.52 27.18 23.52
CA GLY A 193 60.63 28.24 23.11
C GLY A 193 60.09 28.15 21.65
N GLN A 194 60.52 27.18 20.87
CA GLN A 194 59.91 26.88 19.56
C GLN A 194 58.62 26.09 19.73
N ILE A 195 57.56 26.56 19.06
CA ILE A 195 56.27 25.83 19.00
C ILE A 195 56.42 24.68 17.97
N PRO A 196 56.33 23.41 18.37
CA PRO A 196 56.59 22.26 17.48
C PRO A 196 55.53 22.06 16.40
N PHE A 197 54.43 22.80 16.43
CA PHE A 197 53.31 22.66 15.50
C PHE A 197 52.87 24.00 14.91
N SER A 198 53.76 24.66 14.22
CA SER A 198 53.37 25.79 13.37
C SER A 198 53.29 25.31 11.91
N GLY A 199 52.16 24.76 11.54
CA GLY A 199 52.02 24.34 10.18
C GLY A 199 50.73 23.54 9.93
N GLY A 200 49.67 24.24 9.96
CA GLY A 200 48.43 23.73 9.46
C GLY A 200 47.71 24.87 8.75
N VAL A 201 47.72 24.87 7.45
CA VAL A 201 46.72 25.50 6.64
C VAL A 201 46.04 24.39 5.84
#